data_cd8e6a21246cdb72f057c53c0647fdc7
#
_entry.id   cd8e6a21246cdb72f057c53c0647fdc7
#
_cell.length_a   1.000
_cell.length_b   1.000
_cell.length_c   1.000
_cell.angle_alpha   90.00
_cell.angle_beta   90.00
_cell.angle_gamma   90.00
#
_symmetry.space_group_name_H-M   'P 1'
#
loop_
_entity.id
_entity.type
_entity.pdbx_description
1 polymer ?
#
loop_
_entity_poly.entity_id
_entity_poly.type
_entity_poly.pdbx_seq_one_letter_code
_entity_poly.pdbx_strand_id
1 'polypeptide(L)'
;VLAAIDLEKEAGAEWLKDCRIWMYRGAWAEWEIENIEMCVPLSPEELRAKRNSILKHQSQMESAPFLGNDERLFWQRAEDRNHGTAALYDNLGLACYEAMEAFVEYKPL
;
A
#
# COMPACT_ATOMS: atom_id res chain seq x y z
N VAL A 1 1.44 15.76 2.98
CA VAL A 1 2.64 15.35 2.23
C VAL A 1 2.57 15.79 0.79
N LEU A 2 1.54 15.42 0.03
CA LEU A 2 1.46 15.74 -1.40
C LEU A 2 1.44 17.23 -1.68
N ALA A 3 0.73 18.02 -0.88
CA ALA A 3 0.71 19.47 -1.02
C ALA A 3 2.10 20.09 -0.81
N ALA A 4 2.88 19.56 0.13
CA ALA A 4 4.24 20.01 0.36
C ALA A 4 5.15 19.70 -0.83
N ILE A 5 4.97 18.54 -1.47
CA ILE A 5 5.71 18.16 -2.66
C ILE A 5 5.39 19.10 -3.82
N ASP A 6 4.12 19.44 -4.00
CA ASP A 6 3.69 20.37 -5.03
C ASP A 6 4.31 21.77 -4.83
N LEU A 7 4.36 22.23 -3.58
CA LEU A 7 5.00 23.51 -3.23
C LEU A 7 6.51 23.49 -3.55
N GLU A 8 7.18 22.39 -3.25
CA GLU A 8 8.60 22.24 -3.55
C GLU A 8 8.84 22.24 -5.05
N LYS A 9 7.96 21.62 -5.82
CA LYS A 9 8.05 21.64 -7.28
C LYS A 9 7.90 23.07 -7.83
N GLU A 10 6.92 23.82 -7.34
CA GLU A 10 6.71 25.21 -7.72
C GLU A 10 7.93 26.07 -7.40
N ALA A 11 8.61 25.77 -6.31
CA ALA A 11 9.83 26.45 -5.89
C ALA A 11 11.07 26.02 -6.71
N GLY A 12 10.94 25.07 -7.64
CA GLY A 12 12.02 24.61 -8.50
C GLY A 12 13.00 23.66 -7.84
N ALA A 13 12.55 22.85 -6.87
CA ALA A 13 13.42 21.91 -6.16
C ALA A 13 14.04 20.89 -7.12
N GLU A 14 15.37 20.88 -7.18
CA GLU A 14 16.12 20.01 -8.11
C GLU A 14 15.98 18.52 -7.78
N TRP A 15 15.85 18.18 -6.47
CA TRP A 15 15.77 16.79 -6.05
C TRP A 15 14.52 16.07 -6.58
N LEU A 16 13.44 16.81 -6.91
CA LEU A 16 12.22 16.23 -7.43
C LEU A 16 12.38 15.66 -8.85
N LYS A 17 13.40 16.09 -9.59
CA LYS A 17 13.63 15.59 -10.95
C LYS A 17 13.96 14.09 -10.96
N ASP A 18 14.66 13.62 -9.94
CA ASP A 18 15.14 12.25 -9.84
C ASP A 18 14.40 11.45 -8.76
N CYS A 19 13.43 12.07 -8.08
CA CYS A 19 12.68 11.43 -7.01
C CYS A 19 11.37 10.83 -7.52
N ARG A 20 11.17 9.55 -7.32
CA ARG A 20 9.91 8.87 -7.63
C ARG A 20 9.09 8.72 -6.37
N ILE A 21 7.81 9.01 -6.46
CA ILE A 21 6.89 9.00 -5.32
C ILE A 21 5.82 7.95 -5.59
N TRP A 22 5.80 6.91 -4.75
CA TRP A 22 4.86 5.82 -4.87
C TRP A 22 3.85 5.88 -3.74
N MET A 23 2.56 5.80 -4.10
CA MET A 23 1.46 5.75 -3.14
C MET A 23 0.93 4.33 -3.02
N TYR A 24 0.57 3.94 -1.81
CA TYR A 24 -0.04 2.64 -1.53
C TYR A 24 -1.27 2.80 -0.66
N ARG A 25 -2.12 1.79 -0.63
CA ARG A 25 -3.37 1.83 0.15
C ARG A 25 -3.27 1.15 1.51
N GLY A 26 -2.31 0.27 1.71
CA GLY A 26 -2.11 -0.42 2.99
C GLY A 26 -3.32 -1.25 3.41
N ALA A 27 -3.90 -0.91 4.55
CA ALA A 27 -5.07 -1.61 5.10
C ALA A 27 -6.41 -1.10 4.57
N TRP A 28 -6.39 -0.08 3.71
CA TRP A 28 -7.59 0.53 3.15
C TRP A 28 -8.00 -0.16 1.84
N ALA A 29 -9.06 0.34 1.21
CA ALA A 29 -9.52 -0.19 -0.06
C ALA A 29 -8.43 -0.10 -1.13
N GLU A 30 -8.32 -1.14 -1.98
CA GLU A 30 -7.30 -1.19 -3.03
C GLU A 30 -7.59 -0.16 -4.13
N TRP A 31 -6.53 0.18 -4.89
CA TRP A 31 -6.67 0.93 -6.13
C TRP A 31 -7.50 0.16 -7.15
N GLU A 32 -8.17 0.87 -8.04
CA GLU A 32 -8.76 0.22 -9.21
C GLU A 32 -7.64 -0.46 -10.01
N ILE A 33 -7.88 -1.68 -10.45
CA ILE A 33 -6.84 -2.50 -11.08
C ILE A 33 -6.22 -1.83 -12.31
N GLU A 34 -7.02 -1.08 -13.06
CA GLU A 34 -6.56 -0.35 -14.24
C GLU A 34 -5.62 0.81 -13.91
N ASN A 35 -5.61 1.29 -12.66
CA ASN A 35 -4.78 2.40 -12.21
C ASN A 35 -3.48 1.95 -11.55
N ILE A 36 -3.34 0.66 -11.25
CA ILE A 36 -2.14 0.12 -10.61
C ILE A 36 -0.97 0.16 -11.59
N GLU A 37 0.11 0.82 -11.20
CA GLU A 37 1.28 0.99 -12.05
C GLU A 37 2.44 0.07 -11.67
N MET A 38 2.49 -0.37 -10.41
CA MET A 38 3.52 -1.29 -9.94
C MET A 38 2.93 -2.25 -8.91
N CYS A 39 3.26 -3.53 -9.04
CA CYS A 39 2.91 -4.55 -8.06
C CYS A 39 4.16 -5.27 -7.59
N VAL A 40 4.28 -5.43 -6.29
CA VAL A 40 5.39 -6.15 -5.67
C VAL A 40 4.84 -7.42 -5.02
N PRO A 41 5.22 -8.61 -5.51
CA PRO A 41 4.82 -9.85 -4.86
C PRO A 41 5.55 -10.02 -3.53
N LEU A 42 4.86 -10.59 -2.56
CA LEU A 42 5.39 -10.86 -1.23
C LEU A 42 5.45 -12.36 -1.00
N SER A 43 6.60 -12.85 -0.58
CA SER A 43 6.74 -14.26 -0.14
C SER A 43 6.05 -14.43 1.22
N PRO A 44 5.75 -15.68 1.63
CA PRO A 44 5.22 -15.94 2.98
C PRO A 44 6.12 -15.39 4.09
N GLU A 45 7.44 -15.43 3.90
CA GLU A 45 8.40 -14.89 4.87
C GLU A 45 8.34 -13.37 4.96
N GLU A 46 8.26 -12.71 3.80
CA GLU A 46 8.11 -11.25 3.74
C GLU A 46 6.79 -10.79 4.33
N LEU A 47 5.71 -11.52 4.09
CA LEU A 47 4.40 -11.23 4.66
C LEU A 47 4.44 -11.36 6.18
N ARG A 48 5.11 -12.37 6.70
CA ARG A 48 5.30 -12.56 8.15
C ARG A 48 6.14 -11.43 8.74
N ALA A 49 7.21 -11.02 8.06
CA ALA A 49 8.03 -9.89 8.49
C ALA A 49 7.21 -8.59 8.54
N LYS A 50 6.36 -8.37 7.56
CA LYS A 50 5.44 -7.23 7.52
C LYS A 50 4.48 -7.26 8.72
N ARG A 51 3.87 -8.41 9.00
CA ARG A 51 3.00 -8.58 10.16
C ARG A 51 3.73 -8.23 11.46
N ASN A 52 4.92 -8.80 11.64
CA ASN A 52 5.71 -8.58 12.86
C ASN A 52 6.10 -7.11 13.01
N SER A 53 6.36 -6.42 11.91
CA SER A 53 6.65 -4.99 11.92
C SER A 53 5.44 -4.17 12.37
N ILE A 54 4.25 -4.51 11.88
CA ILE A 54 3.00 -3.85 12.29
C ILE A 54 2.76 -4.07 13.78
N LEU A 55 2.99 -5.28 14.27
CA LEU A 55 2.78 -5.62 15.68
C LEU A 55 3.69 -4.84 16.64
N LYS A 56 4.80 -4.26 16.15
CA LYS A 56 5.65 -3.39 16.95
C LYS A 56 5.01 -2.02 17.23
N HIS A 57 4.02 -1.62 16.46
CA HIS A 57 3.31 -0.35 16.63
C HIS A 57 2.11 -0.51 17.56
N GLN A 58 2.36 -0.80 18.83
CA GLN A 58 1.31 -1.16 19.80
C GLN A 58 0.23 -0.08 19.97
N SER A 59 0.60 1.20 19.95
CA SER A 59 -0.36 2.30 20.09
C SER A 59 -1.38 2.32 18.95
N GLN A 60 -0.98 1.94 17.76
CA GLN A 60 -1.87 1.88 16.59
C GLN A 60 -2.81 0.68 16.63
N MET A 61 -2.41 -0.39 17.30
CA MET A 61 -3.23 -1.60 17.40
C MET A 61 -4.46 -1.39 18.27
N GLU A 62 -4.34 -0.55 19.30
CA GLU A 62 -5.41 -0.32 20.27
C GLU A 62 -6.37 0.80 19.85
N SER A 63 -5.90 1.75 19.03
CA SER A 63 -6.59 3.00 18.78
C SER A 63 -6.90 3.31 17.32
N ALA A 64 -6.75 2.35 16.41
CA ALA A 64 -7.03 2.56 14.99
C ALA A 64 -8.45 2.08 14.64
N PRO A 65 -9.49 2.93 14.81
CA PRO A 65 -10.85 2.52 14.47
C PRO A 65 -11.03 2.50 12.95
N PHE A 66 -11.57 1.40 12.46
CA PHE A 66 -12.05 1.33 11.10
C PHE A 66 -13.54 1.62 11.06
N LEU A 67 -14.00 2.27 10.00
CA LEU A 67 -15.40 2.62 9.83
C LEU A 67 -16.27 1.36 9.66
N GLY A 68 -17.49 1.40 10.22
CA GLY A 68 -18.44 0.32 10.12
C GLY A 68 -18.23 -0.76 11.17
N ASN A 69 -18.63 -1.99 10.84
CA ASN A 69 -18.58 -3.15 11.75
C ASN A 69 -17.34 -4.00 11.55
N ASP A 70 -16.27 -3.43 11.03
CA ASP A 70 -15.03 -4.16 10.78
C ASP A 70 -14.25 -4.32 12.09
N GLU A 71 -14.27 -5.55 12.63
CA GLU A 71 -13.61 -5.92 13.87
C GLU A 71 -12.18 -6.42 13.67
N ARG A 72 -11.71 -6.47 12.41
CA ARG A 72 -10.36 -6.93 12.13
C ARG A 72 -9.32 -5.98 12.71
N LEU A 73 -8.23 -6.54 13.22
CA LEU A 73 -7.08 -5.76 13.65
C LEU A 73 -6.36 -5.17 12.43
N PHE A 74 -5.60 -4.11 12.64
CA PHE A 74 -4.92 -3.42 11.55
C PHE A 74 -4.06 -4.38 10.71
N TRP A 75 -3.26 -5.24 11.35
CA TRP A 75 -2.41 -6.19 10.62
C TRP A 75 -3.24 -7.19 9.80
N GLN A 76 -4.41 -7.59 10.31
CA GLN A 76 -5.30 -8.50 9.58
C GLN A 76 -5.84 -7.85 8.32
N ARG A 77 -6.24 -6.58 8.41
CA ARG A 77 -6.71 -5.83 7.25
C ARG A 77 -5.61 -5.66 6.21
N ALA A 78 -4.38 -5.36 6.65
CA ALA A 78 -3.24 -5.21 5.75
C ALA A 78 -2.93 -6.51 5.02
N GLU A 79 -2.94 -7.65 5.72
CA GLU A 79 -2.73 -8.96 5.10
C GLU A 79 -3.86 -9.33 4.14
N ASP A 80 -5.12 -9.15 4.56
CA ASP A 80 -6.28 -9.41 3.70
C ASP A 80 -6.21 -8.57 2.43
N ARG A 81 -5.74 -7.31 2.53
CA ARG A 81 -5.55 -6.47 1.37
C ARG A 81 -4.48 -7.04 0.42
N ASN A 82 -3.35 -7.50 0.95
CA ASN A 82 -2.29 -8.08 0.13
C ASN A 82 -2.73 -9.39 -0.55
N HIS A 83 -3.48 -10.24 0.15
CA HIS A 83 -4.06 -11.45 -0.43
C HIS A 83 -5.09 -11.10 -1.50
N GLY A 84 -5.93 -10.11 -1.24
CA GLY A 84 -6.94 -9.64 -2.18
C GLY A 84 -6.32 -9.09 -3.46
N THR A 85 -5.24 -8.34 -3.35
CA THR A 85 -4.51 -7.81 -4.52
C THR A 85 -3.94 -8.95 -5.37
N ALA A 86 -3.32 -9.94 -4.74
CA ALA A 86 -2.81 -11.11 -5.44
C ALA A 86 -3.93 -11.87 -6.16
N ALA A 87 -5.09 -12.01 -5.51
CA ALA A 87 -6.25 -12.68 -6.09
C ALA A 87 -6.78 -11.97 -7.33
N LEU A 88 -6.73 -10.64 -7.37
CA LEU A 88 -7.13 -9.87 -8.57
C LEU A 88 -6.28 -10.24 -9.78
N TYR A 89 -4.96 -10.37 -9.60
CA TYR A 89 -4.05 -10.72 -10.69
C TYR A 89 -4.15 -12.19 -11.08
N ASP A 90 -4.37 -13.08 -10.11
CA ASP A 90 -4.61 -14.49 -10.38
C ASP A 90 -5.87 -14.69 -11.23
N ASN A 91 -6.95 -14.00 -10.89
CA ASN A 91 -8.20 -14.04 -11.64
C ASN A 91 -8.05 -13.56 -13.10
N LEU A 92 -7.09 -12.67 -13.35
CA LEU A 92 -6.76 -12.22 -14.70
C LEU A 92 -5.79 -13.17 -15.41
N GLY A 93 -5.31 -14.21 -14.74
CA GLY A 93 -4.34 -15.15 -15.29
C GLY A 93 -2.93 -14.59 -15.46
N LEU A 94 -2.63 -13.46 -14.81
CA LEU A 94 -1.35 -12.76 -14.98
C LEU A 94 -0.27 -13.28 -14.04
N ALA A 95 -0.64 -13.69 -12.83
CA ALA A 95 0.30 -14.17 -11.83
C ALA A 95 -0.41 -14.99 -10.77
N CYS A 96 0.31 -15.93 -10.17
CA CYS A 96 -0.19 -16.76 -9.07
C CYS A 96 0.73 -16.57 -7.87
N TYR A 97 0.48 -15.50 -7.10
CA TYR A 97 1.19 -15.19 -5.87
C TYR A 97 0.23 -15.22 -4.68
N GLU A 98 0.76 -15.48 -3.49
CA GLU A 98 -0.03 -15.50 -2.27
C GLU A 98 -0.44 -14.10 -1.84
N ALA A 99 0.46 -13.14 -1.96
CA ALA A 99 0.22 -11.76 -1.55
C ALA A 99 0.97 -10.78 -2.45
N MET A 100 0.39 -9.61 -2.66
CA MET A 100 1.00 -8.53 -3.46
C MET A 100 0.68 -7.18 -2.84
N GLU A 101 1.61 -6.24 -2.99
CA GLU A 101 1.42 -4.83 -2.66
C GLU A 101 1.33 -4.02 -3.95
N ALA A 102 0.31 -3.17 -4.07
CA ALA A 102 0.08 -2.37 -5.27
C ALA A 102 0.38 -0.90 -5.04
N PHE A 103 0.94 -0.25 -6.05
CA PHE A 103 1.37 1.14 -5.98
C PHE A 103 0.92 1.93 -7.20
N VAL A 104 0.67 3.21 -6.96
CA VAL A 104 0.41 4.20 -8.02
C VAL A 104 1.44 5.31 -7.86
N GLU A 105 2.06 5.73 -8.96
CA GLU A 105 3.04 6.81 -8.92
C GLU A 105 2.36 8.17 -8.86
N TYR A 106 2.79 9.00 -7.93
CA TYR A 106 2.36 10.39 -7.85
C TYR A 106 3.32 11.26 -8.65
N LYS A 107 2.74 12.00 -9.60
CA LYS A 107 3.50 12.96 -10.42
C LYS A 107 3.03 14.37 -10.09
N PRO A 108 3.88 15.20 -9.44
CA PRO A 108 3.53 16.58 -9.13
C PRO A 108 3.22 17.36 -10.41
N LEU A 109 2.21 18.19 -10.34
CA LEU A 109 1.75 19.01 -11.48
C LEU A 109 2.75 20.09 -11.90
#